data_49bfb9cc61418f24e9b4cee2b332890f
#
_entry.id   49bfb9cc61418f24e9b4cee2b332890f
#
_cell.length_a   1.000
_cell.length_b   1.000
_cell.length_c   1.000
_cell.angle_alpha   90.00
_cell.angle_beta   90.00
_cell.angle_gamma   90.00
#
_symmetry.space_group_name_H-M   'P 1'
#
loop_
_entity.id
_entity.type
_entity.pdbx_description
1 polymer ?
#
loop_
_entity_poly.entity_id
_entity_poly.type
_entity_poly.pdbx_seq_one_letter_code
_entity_poly.pdbx_strand_id
1 'polypeptide(L)'
;LDLYTNVRPARTRSSLPHHGTDMDLVIMRENTEGMYPDRNMFSGPGEFMPVEGVAISMRKITAFACERIARRSFELARKRRGKVTAVHKANAFQVTDGLFLKTVRDVAK
;
A
#
# COMPACT_ATOMS: atom_id res chain seq x y z
N LEU A 1 8.35 17.20 -3.89
CA LEU A 1 6.96 16.85 -4.24
C LEU A 1 6.49 15.69 -3.36
N ASP A 2 5.38 15.85 -2.63
CA ASP A 2 4.77 14.77 -1.82
C ASP A 2 3.84 13.91 -2.69
N LEU A 3 4.42 13.08 -3.52
CA LEU A 3 3.70 12.16 -4.42
C LEU A 3 3.40 10.84 -3.69
N TYR A 4 2.52 10.91 -2.69
CA TYR A 4 2.24 9.79 -1.79
C TYR A 4 1.36 8.69 -2.41
N THR A 5 0.61 8.97 -3.47
CA THR A 5 -0.30 8.01 -4.10
C THR A 5 0.09 7.74 -5.54
N ASN A 6 0.44 6.50 -5.83
CA ASN A 6 0.62 6.02 -7.20
C ASN A 6 -0.70 5.38 -7.66
N VAL A 7 -1.35 6.00 -8.63
CA VAL A 7 -2.65 5.56 -9.16
C VAL A 7 -2.42 4.71 -10.41
N ARG A 8 -2.76 3.44 -10.36
CA ARG A 8 -2.53 2.45 -11.43
C ARG A 8 -3.85 1.84 -11.90
N PRO A 9 -4.47 2.37 -12.95
CA PRO A 9 -5.62 1.72 -13.56
C PRO A 9 -5.19 0.43 -14.28
N ALA A 10 -6.00 -0.62 -14.13
CA ALA A 10 -5.84 -1.88 -14.83
C ALA A 10 -7.20 -2.35 -15.35
N ARG A 11 -7.26 -2.64 -16.65
CA ARG A 11 -8.47 -3.06 -17.32
C ARG A 11 -8.15 -4.14 -18.35
N THR A 12 -8.97 -5.20 -18.41
CA THR A 12 -8.92 -6.16 -19.50
C THR A 12 -9.34 -5.48 -20.82
N ARG A 13 -8.72 -5.90 -21.89
CA ARG A 13 -9.08 -5.48 -23.26
C ARG A 13 -9.63 -6.70 -23.99
N SER A 14 -10.85 -6.60 -24.49
CA SER A 14 -11.50 -7.68 -25.22
C SER A 14 -10.72 -8.16 -26.47
N SER A 15 -9.88 -7.28 -27.01
CA SER A 15 -9.03 -7.57 -28.17
C SER A 15 -7.76 -8.38 -27.84
N LEU A 16 -7.47 -8.61 -26.55
CA LEU A 16 -6.27 -9.34 -26.11
C LEU A 16 -6.67 -10.58 -25.33
N PRO A 17 -5.99 -11.72 -25.53
CA PRO A 17 -6.17 -12.90 -24.70
C PRO A 17 -5.89 -12.56 -23.22
N HIS A 18 -6.79 -12.99 -22.33
CA HIS A 18 -6.62 -12.85 -20.89
C HIS A 18 -7.20 -14.06 -20.17
N HIS A 19 -6.70 -14.31 -18.96
CA HIS A 19 -7.20 -15.38 -18.11
C HIS A 19 -8.25 -14.84 -17.13
N GLY A 20 -9.35 -15.56 -16.96
CA GLY A 20 -10.40 -15.21 -16.00
C GLY A 20 -11.47 -14.27 -16.54
N THR A 21 -12.16 -13.58 -15.63
CA THR A 21 -13.24 -12.64 -15.95
C THR A 21 -12.70 -11.26 -16.30
N ASP A 22 -13.52 -10.47 -16.97
CA ASP A 22 -13.21 -9.08 -17.25
C ASP A 22 -12.90 -8.30 -15.97
N MET A 23 -11.84 -7.52 -16.03
CA MET A 23 -11.31 -6.74 -14.92
C MET A 23 -11.33 -5.25 -15.24
N ASP A 24 -11.82 -4.45 -14.31
CA ASP A 24 -11.68 -3.00 -14.29
C ASP A 24 -11.43 -2.56 -12.84
N LEU A 25 -10.19 -2.30 -12.50
CA LEU A 25 -9.79 -1.90 -11.17
C LEU A 25 -8.74 -0.76 -11.21
N VAL A 26 -8.56 -0.10 -10.08
CA VAL A 26 -7.48 0.87 -9.89
C VAL A 26 -6.72 0.48 -8.63
N ILE A 27 -5.42 0.27 -8.76
CA ILE A 27 -4.53 0.04 -7.62
C ILE A 27 -4.08 1.42 -7.11
N MET A 28 -4.45 1.71 -5.86
CA MET A 28 -3.99 2.88 -5.12
C MET A 28 -2.81 2.44 -4.25
N ARG A 29 -1.59 2.77 -4.68
CA ARG A 29 -0.37 2.37 -3.97
C ARG A 29 0.20 3.53 -3.16
N GLU A 30 0.38 3.34 -1.85
CA GLU A 30 1.20 4.24 -1.04
C GLU A 30 2.66 4.20 -1.56
N ASN A 31 3.31 5.35 -1.63
CA ASN A 31 4.56 5.49 -2.39
C ASN A 31 5.70 6.13 -1.59
N THR A 32 5.48 6.47 -0.33
CA THR A 32 6.46 7.25 0.48
C THR A 32 7.09 6.46 1.63
N GLU A 33 6.57 5.27 1.97
CA GLU A 33 7.08 4.41 3.04
C GLU A 33 6.92 2.93 2.66
N GLY A 34 6.93 2.02 3.62
CA GLY A 34 6.83 0.58 3.41
C GLY A 34 8.20 -0.07 3.35
N MET A 35 8.48 -0.84 2.31
CA MET A 35 9.74 -1.55 2.09
C MET A 35 10.79 -0.71 1.33
N TYR A 36 10.84 0.61 1.59
CA TYR A 36 11.84 1.51 1.04
C TYR A 36 12.77 1.97 2.16
N PRO A 37 13.84 1.22 2.47
CA PRO A 37 14.68 1.45 3.64
C PRO A 37 15.39 2.80 3.63
N ASP A 38 15.67 3.36 2.45
CA ASP A 38 16.25 4.70 2.25
C ASP A 38 15.37 5.83 2.81
N ARG A 39 14.06 5.58 3.02
CA ARG A 39 13.07 6.57 3.50
C ARG A 39 12.52 6.25 4.88
N ASN A 40 12.96 5.15 5.48
CA ASN A 40 12.36 4.63 6.69
C ASN A 40 13.00 5.15 7.99
N MET A 41 14.19 5.76 7.90
CA MET A 41 14.93 6.24 9.05
C MET A 41 15.10 7.77 9.01
N PHE A 42 15.08 8.39 10.17
CA PHE A 42 15.45 9.81 10.31
C PHE A 42 16.97 10.00 10.11
N SER A 43 17.76 9.04 10.61
CA SER A 43 19.21 9.04 10.50
C SER A 43 19.72 7.63 10.29
N GLY A 44 20.71 7.45 9.45
CA GLY A 44 21.27 6.16 9.09
C GLY A 44 20.43 5.37 8.08
N PRO A 45 20.94 4.24 7.60
CA PRO A 45 20.24 3.37 6.64
C PRO A 45 19.16 2.53 7.33
N GLY A 46 18.04 2.32 6.62
CA GLY A 46 16.99 1.37 7.02
C GLY A 46 17.27 -0.07 6.58
N GLU A 47 18.44 -0.30 5.99
CA GLU A 47 18.93 -1.62 5.59
C GLU A 47 20.39 -1.75 5.98
N PHE A 48 20.79 -2.87 6.60
CA PHE A 48 22.13 -3.08 7.11
C PHE A 48 22.47 -4.56 7.27
N MET A 49 23.75 -4.86 7.35
CA MET A 49 24.28 -6.20 7.55
C MET A 49 25.06 -6.21 8.89
N PRO A 50 24.45 -6.69 10.00
CA PRO A 50 25.08 -6.68 11.32
C PRO A 50 26.27 -7.64 11.44
N VAL A 51 26.24 -8.74 10.68
CA VAL A 51 27.35 -9.71 10.52
C VAL A 51 27.32 -10.25 9.12
N GLU A 52 28.44 -10.81 8.66
CA GLU A 52 28.54 -11.42 7.33
C GLU A 52 27.45 -12.49 7.10
N GLY A 53 26.76 -12.39 5.97
CA GLY A 53 25.69 -13.31 5.60
C GLY A 53 24.34 -13.05 6.26
N VAL A 54 24.18 -12.00 7.10
CA VAL A 54 22.90 -11.61 7.72
C VAL A 54 22.51 -10.21 7.30
N ALA A 55 21.47 -10.08 6.49
CA ALA A 55 20.92 -8.78 6.06
C ALA A 55 19.57 -8.50 6.73
N ILE A 56 19.37 -7.26 7.19
CA ILE A 56 18.14 -6.78 7.82
C ILE A 56 17.66 -5.55 7.06
N SER A 57 16.37 -5.53 6.74
CA SER A 57 15.70 -4.36 6.17
C SER A 57 14.49 -3.99 7.01
N MET A 58 14.35 -2.71 7.33
CA MET A 58 13.23 -2.18 8.11
C MET A 58 12.09 -1.72 7.22
N ARG A 59 10.89 -2.15 7.57
CA ARG A 59 9.64 -1.70 6.95
C ARG A 59 8.97 -0.67 7.87
N LYS A 60 8.64 0.50 7.33
CA LYS A 60 7.92 1.55 8.05
C LYS A 60 6.48 1.65 7.57
N ILE A 61 5.54 1.66 8.52
CA ILE A 61 4.12 1.94 8.29
C ILE A 61 3.68 2.97 9.32
N THR A 62 3.11 4.07 8.88
CA THR A 62 2.59 5.12 9.74
C THR A 62 1.08 5.27 9.61
N ALA A 63 0.41 5.64 10.69
CA ALA A 63 -1.03 5.94 10.67
C ALA A 63 -1.35 7.08 9.68
N PHE A 64 -0.49 8.09 9.63
CA PHE A 64 -0.62 9.22 8.71
C PHE A 64 -0.67 8.77 7.23
N ALA A 65 0.30 7.98 6.77
CA ALA A 65 0.33 7.49 5.39
C ALA A 65 -0.83 6.54 5.10
N CYS A 66 -1.19 5.68 6.06
CA CYS A 66 -2.35 4.80 5.94
C CYS A 66 -3.66 5.58 5.79
N GLU A 67 -3.85 6.64 6.58
CA GLU A 67 -5.06 7.47 6.53
C GLU A 67 -5.21 8.19 5.18
N ARG A 68 -4.14 8.87 4.72
CA ARG A 68 -4.21 9.64 3.48
C ARG A 68 -4.44 8.75 2.24
N ILE A 69 -3.82 7.58 2.17
CA ILE A 69 -4.06 6.65 1.05
C ILE A 69 -5.47 6.04 1.13
N ALA A 70 -5.97 5.74 2.31
CA ALA A 70 -7.32 5.24 2.51
C ALA A 70 -8.36 6.29 2.08
N ARG A 71 -8.27 7.53 2.57
CA ARG A 71 -9.16 8.63 2.17
C ARG A 71 -9.21 8.80 0.66
N ARG A 72 -8.06 8.87 0.02
CA ARG A 72 -7.96 9.01 -1.44
C ARG A 72 -8.58 7.83 -2.19
N SER A 73 -8.42 6.62 -1.66
CA SER A 73 -9.01 5.41 -2.25
C SER A 73 -10.54 5.40 -2.14
N PHE A 74 -11.10 5.80 -1.00
CA PHE A 74 -12.54 5.92 -0.83
C PHE A 74 -13.15 7.05 -1.68
N GLU A 75 -12.48 8.18 -1.80
CA GLU A 75 -12.89 9.28 -2.70
C GLU A 75 -12.99 8.81 -4.16
N LEU A 76 -11.99 8.07 -4.63
CA LEU A 76 -12.00 7.49 -5.98
C LEU A 76 -13.10 6.44 -6.12
N ALA A 77 -13.28 5.57 -5.12
CA ALA A 77 -14.28 4.51 -5.15
C ALA A 77 -15.71 5.06 -5.25
N ARG A 78 -16.02 6.19 -4.59
CA ARG A 78 -17.32 6.88 -4.71
C ARG A 78 -17.66 7.30 -6.13
N LYS A 79 -16.65 7.59 -6.95
CA LYS A 79 -16.80 7.93 -8.39
C LYS A 79 -16.83 6.69 -9.29
N ARG A 80 -16.77 5.50 -8.72
CA ARG A 80 -16.76 4.21 -9.42
C ARG A 80 -17.84 3.30 -8.84
N ARG A 81 -17.50 2.05 -8.49
CA ARG A 81 -18.45 1.04 -7.98
C ARG A 81 -18.66 1.05 -6.46
N GLY A 82 -18.12 2.02 -5.75
CA GLY A 82 -18.23 2.12 -4.29
C GLY A 82 -17.49 1.02 -3.52
N LYS A 83 -16.56 0.31 -4.15
CA LYS A 83 -15.86 -0.82 -3.54
C LYS A 83 -14.37 -0.52 -3.37
N VAL A 84 -13.85 -0.71 -2.15
CA VAL A 84 -12.42 -0.67 -1.83
C VAL A 84 -12.02 -2.02 -1.24
N THR A 85 -10.91 -2.57 -1.72
CA THR A 85 -10.28 -3.78 -1.15
C THR A 85 -8.92 -3.38 -0.60
N ALA A 86 -8.72 -3.51 0.71
CA ALA A 86 -7.44 -3.33 1.36
C ALA A 86 -6.63 -4.63 1.25
N VAL A 87 -5.47 -4.56 0.59
CA VAL A 87 -4.56 -5.70 0.45
C VAL A 87 -3.48 -5.62 1.52
N HIS A 88 -3.41 -6.60 2.39
CA HIS A 88 -2.53 -6.62 3.54
C HIS A 88 -2.15 -8.05 3.96
N LYS A 89 -1.17 -8.17 4.85
CA LYS A 89 -0.75 -9.44 5.47
C LYS A 89 -0.80 -9.36 7.01
N ALA A 90 -1.88 -8.82 7.57
CA ALA A 90 -2.02 -8.60 9.01
C ALA A 90 -2.03 -9.90 9.85
N ASN A 91 -2.30 -11.05 9.24
CA ASN A 91 -2.16 -12.34 9.89
C ASN A 91 -0.70 -12.71 10.22
N ALA A 92 0.27 -12.16 9.49
CA ALA A 92 1.70 -12.33 9.75
C ALA A 92 2.32 -11.05 10.36
N PHE A 93 2.05 -9.90 9.75
CA PHE A 93 2.54 -8.59 10.20
C PHE A 93 1.50 -7.88 11.06
N GLN A 94 1.29 -8.40 12.28
CA GLN A 94 0.20 -7.97 13.16
C GLN A 94 0.30 -6.50 13.57
N VAL A 95 1.51 -5.96 13.71
CA VAL A 95 1.72 -4.56 14.09
C VAL A 95 1.63 -3.63 12.88
N THR A 96 2.42 -3.87 11.85
CA THR A 96 2.50 -2.96 10.69
C THR A 96 1.26 -3.05 9.80
N ASP A 97 0.93 -4.23 9.30
CA ASP A 97 -0.28 -4.41 8.48
C ASP A 97 -1.56 -4.35 9.32
N GLY A 98 -1.47 -4.67 10.62
CA GLY A 98 -2.56 -4.46 11.57
C GLY A 98 -2.90 -2.99 11.74
N LEU A 99 -1.90 -2.10 11.85
CA LEU A 99 -2.08 -0.65 11.86
C LEU A 99 -2.74 -0.17 10.57
N PHE A 100 -2.25 -0.63 9.41
CA PHE A 100 -2.86 -0.30 8.12
C PHE A 100 -4.33 -0.72 8.06
N LEU A 101 -4.63 -1.98 8.37
CA LEU A 101 -5.99 -2.51 8.34
C LEU A 101 -6.94 -1.76 9.27
N LYS A 102 -6.48 -1.48 10.51
CA LYS A 102 -7.25 -0.69 11.48
C LYS A 102 -7.56 0.69 10.94
N THR A 103 -6.54 1.40 10.44
CA THR A 103 -6.71 2.77 9.91
C THR A 103 -7.65 2.81 8.71
N VAL A 104 -7.55 1.86 7.78
CA VAL A 104 -8.47 1.77 6.63
C VAL A 104 -9.91 1.56 7.10
N ARG A 105 -10.14 0.69 8.10
CA ARG A 105 -11.47 0.46 8.68
C ARG A 105 -12.03 1.70 9.38
N ASP A 106 -11.18 2.46 10.06
CA ASP A 106 -11.61 3.69 10.74
C ASP A 106 -12.00 4.78 9.75
N VAL A 107 -11.28 4.91 8.63
CA VAL A 107 -11.64 5.84 7.53
C VAL A 107 -12.91 5.41 6.79
N ALA A 108 -13.25 4.13 6.80
CA ALA A 108 -14.43 3.58 6.10
C ALA A 108 -15.76 3.87 6.82
N LYS A 109 -15.73 4.29 8.09
CA LYS A 109 -16.92 4.68 8.87
C LYS A 109 -17.45 6.04 8.46
#